data_56ac6e98e3ce58409af66fe5b22f31e6
#
_entry.id   56ac6e98e3ce58409af66fe5b22f31e6
#
_cell.length_a   1.000
_cell.length_b   1.000
_cell.length_c   1.000
_cell.angle_alpha   90.00
_cell.angle_beta   90.00
_cell.angle_gamma   90.00
#
_symmetry.space_group_name_H-M   'P 1'
#
loop_
_entity.id
_entity.type
_entity.pdbx_description
1 polymer ?
#
loop_
_entity_poly.entity_id
_entity_poly.type
_entity_poly.pdbx_seq_one_letter_code
_entity_poly.pdbx_strand_id
1 'polypeptide(L)'
;MTDVTSPSSFAAESPRGNDKIWAMLSHLSTFLGVGFILPLVVYLAMRHDSIYARDNAREALNFHLSMLIYALCCIPLVFAFGVGLLLLAFFTVFALVCSIIAAVKVSNGGCYRYPLTLRLVK
;
A
#
# COMPACT_ATOMS: atom_id res chain seq x y z
N MET A 1 3.32 -1.97 -22.94
CA MET A 1 3.59 -1.89 -21.50
C MET A 1 2.38 -2.42 -20.74
N THR A 2 2.60 -3.43 -19.90
CA THR A 2 1.50 -4.06 -19.18
C THR A 2 0.90 -3.08 -18.17
N ASP A 3 -0.43 -3.04 -18.07
CA ASP A 3 -1.09 -2.25 -17.05
C ASP A 3 -0.81 -2.87 -15.67
N VAL A 4 0.10 -2.25 -14.95
CA VAL A 4 0.57 -2.73 -13.65
C VAL A 4 -0.46 -2.53 -12.53
N THR A 5 -1.54 -1.81 -12.79
CA THR A 5 -2.64 -1.69 -11.83
C THR A 5 -3.65 -2.84 -11.96
N SER A 6 -3.54 -3.62 -13.02
CA SER A 6 -4.38 -4.79 -13.25
C SER A 6 -3.99 -5.94 -12.33
N PRO A 7 -4.96 -6.70 -11.76
CA PRO A 7 -4.66 -7.92 -11.01
C PRO A 7 -3.82 -8.93 -11.78
N SER A 8 -3.93 -8.94 -13.11
CA SER A 8 -3.16 -9.83 -13.96
C SER A 8 -1.65 -9.56 -13.92
N SER A 9 -1.24 -8.32 -13.60
CA SER A 9 0.19 -8.01 -13.50
C SER A 9 0.85 -8.73 -12.32
N PHE A 10 0.11 -8.92 -11.23
CA PHE A 10 0.61 -9.66 -10.07
C PHE A 10 0.75 -11.15 -10.35
N ALA A 11 -0.11 -11.70 -11.21
CA ALA A 11 -0.11 -13.12 -11.53
C ALA A 11 0.91 -13.49 -12.62
N ALA A 12 1.50 -12.50 -13.28
CA ALA A 12 2.42 -12.72 -14.38
C ALA A 12 3.74 -13.38 -13.96
N GLU A 13 4.08 -13.30 -12.68
CA GLU A 13 5.32 -13.85 -12.16
C GLU A 13 5.08 -14.48 -10.78
N SER A 14 5.54 -15.71 -10.62
CA SER A 14 5.50 -16.37 -9.32
C SER A 14 6.56 -15.78 -8.40
N PRO A 15 6.22 -15.50 -7.14
CA PRO A 15 7.19 -14.95 -6.19
C PRO A 15 8.31 -15.93 -5.91
N ARG A 16 9.55 -15.45 -5.90
CA ARG A 16 10.75 -16.25 -5.70
C ARG A 16 11.55 -15.70 -4.53
N GLY A 17 12.22 -16.62 -3.81
CA GLY A 17 13.15 -16.25 -2.75
C GLY A 17 12.52 -15.29 -1.74
N ASN A 18 13.10 -14.11 -1.62
CA ASN A 18 12.71 -13.10 -0.65
C ASN A 18 11.63 -12.12 -1.17
N ASP A 19 11.09 -12.35 -2.37
CA ASP A 19 10.11 -11.43 -2.97
C ASP A 19 8.89 -11.23 -2.07
N LYS A 20 8.40 -12.30 -1.45
CA LYS A 20 7.28 -12.24 -0.51
C LYS A 20 7.61 -11.38 0.70
N ILE A 21 8.86 -11.49 1.20
CA ILE A 21 9.31 -10.71 2.37
C ILE A 21 9.29 -9.23 2.03
N TRP A 22 9.86 -8.84 0.90
CA TRP A 22 9.85 -7.44 0.47
C TRP A 22 8.45 -6.90 0.27
N ALA A 23 7.58 -7.71 -0.35
CA ALA A 23 6.18 -7.34 -0.54
C ALA A 23 5.45 -7.19 0.81
N MET A 24 5.64 -8.13 1.73
CA MET A 24 5.03 -8.05 3.06
C MET A 24 5.51 -6.83 3.84
N LEU A 25 6.81 -6.53 3.81
CA LEU A 25 7.37 -5.36 4.47
C LEU A 25 6.75 -4.07 3.93
N SER A 26 6.52 -4.01 2.62
CA SER A 26 5.87 -2.85 2.00
C SER A 26 4.46 -2.62 2.55
N HIS A 27 3.68 -3.69 2.71
CA HIS A 27 2.32 -3.58 3.24
C HIS A 27 2.30 -3.32 4.75
N LEU A 28 3.29 -3.84 5.49
CA LEU A 28 3.37 -3.67 6.95
C LEU A 28 4.06 -2.37 7.36
N SER A 29 4.50 -1.55 6.41
CA SER A 29 5.18 -0.28 6.71
C SER A 29 4.35 0.66 7.58
N THR A 30 3.01 0.54 7.51
CA THR A 30 2.09 1.28 8.38
C THR A 30 2.43 1.07 9.86
N PHE A 31 2.72 -0.18 10.24
CA PHE A 31 3.03 -0.53 11.64
C PHE A 31 4.43 -0.13 12.06
N LEU A 32 5.34 0.03 11.09
CA LEU A 32 6.71 0.42 11.35
C LEU A 32 6.87 1.94 11.51
N GLY A 33 5.80 2.69 11.29
CA GLY A 33 5.82 4.15 11.42
C GLY A 33 6.58 4.86 10.30
N VAL A 34 7.02 4.13 9.28
CA VAL A 34 7.77 4.70 8.15
C VAL A 34 6.88 4.98 6.93
N GLY A 35 5.57 4.73 7.08
CA GLY A 35 4.56 5.11 6.09
C GLY A 35 4.92 4.68 4.67
N PHE A 36 5.03 5.66 3.77
CA PHE A 36 5.31 5.41 2.37
C PHE A 36 6.81 5.22 2.06
N ILE A 37 7.71 5.50 3.01
CA ILE A 37 9.16 5.46 2.76
C ILE A 37 9.60 4.04 2.42
N LEU A 38 9.18 3.05 3.20
CA LEU A 38 9.59 1.66 2.98
C LEU A 38 9.03 1.10 1.65
N PRO A 39 7.74 1.27 1.30
CA PRO A 39 7.26 0.87 -0.02
C PRO A 39 7.99 1.57 -1.16
N LEU A 40 8.34 2.84 -0.99
CA LEU A 40 9.10 3.58 -2.00
C LEU A 40 10.48 2.96 -2.22
N VAL A 41 11.18 2.65 -1.13
CA VAL A 41 12.50 2.02 -1.20
C VAL A 41 12.41 0.66 -1.88
N VAL A 42 11.44 -0.17 -1.49
CA VAL A 42 11.25 -1.50 -2.10
C VAL A 42 10.90 -1.37 -3.58
N TYR A 43 10.01 -0.44 -3.93
CA TYR A 43 9.62 -0.19 -5.32
C TYR A 43 10.84 0.15 -6.18
N LEU A 44 11.69 1.07 -5.71
CA LEU A 44 12.87 1.51 -6.46
C LEU A 44 13.94 0.40 -6.52
N ALA A 45 14.15 -0.32 -5.41
CA ALA A 45 15.15 -1.35 -5.34
C ALA A 45 14.80 -2.58 -6.18
N MET A 46 13.53 -2.97 -6.19
CA MET A 46 13.06 -4.21 -6.82
C MET A 46 12.45 -4.02 -8.21
N ARG A 47 12.45 -2.81 -8.72
CA ARG A 47 11.73 -2.51 -9.97
C ARG A 47 12.25 -3.28 -11.18
N HIS A 48 13.51 -3.71 -11.16
CA HIS A 48 14.13 -4.49 -12.24
C HIS A 48 14.34 -5.95 -11.89
N ASP A 49 14.27 -6.30 -10.59
CA ASP A 49 14.62 -7.62 -10.11
C ASP A 49 13.41 -8.53 -9.91
N SER A 50 12.29 -7.96 -9.46
CA SER A 50 11.09 -8.73 -9.16
C SER A 50 9.85 -7.91 -9.47
N ILE A 51 9.08 -8.36 -10.46
CA ILE A 51 7.79 -7.76 -10.80
C ILE A 51 6.84 -7.90 -9.62
N TYR A 52 6.85 -9.05 -8.94
CA TYR A 52 5.99 -9.31 -7.79
C TYR A 52 6.25 -8.32 -6.64
N ALA A 53 7.51 -8.18 -6.22
CA ALA A 53 7.86 -7.26 -5.14
C ALA A 53 7.61 -5.80 -5.55
N ARG A 54 7.97 -5.43 -6.77
CA ARG A 54 7.75 -4.08 -7.30
C ARG A 54 6.26 -3.71 -7.29
N ASP A 55 5.41 -4.59 -7.80
CA ASP A 55 3.99 -4.28 -7.94
C ASP A 55 3.28 -4.22 -6.58
N ASN A 56 3.67 -5.08 -5.64
CA ASN A 56 3.17 -5.00 -4.27
C ASN A 56 3.64 -3.72 -3.57
N ALA A 57 4.91 -3.35 -3.75
CA ALA A 57 5.44 -2.10 -3.18
C ALA A 57 4.74 -0.88 -3.77
N ARG A 58 4.46 -0.89 -5.07
CA ARG A 58 3.71 0.20 -5.72
C ARG A 58 2.29 0.29 -5.20
N GLU A 59 1.61 -0.83 -5.02
CA GLU A 59 0.26 -0.85 -4.46
C GLU A 59 0.26 -0.27 -3.04
N ALA A 60 1.20 -0.70 -2.20
CA ALA A 60 1.34 -0.18 -0.84
C ALA A 60 1.67 1.32 -0.84
N LEU A 61 2.56 1.75 -1.74
CA LEU A 61 2.93 3.16 -1.88
C LEU A 61 1.72 4.01 -2.25
N ASN A 62 0.95 3.60 -3.25
CA ASN A 62 -0.27 4.30 -3.66
C ASN A 62 -1.26 4.41 -2.51
N PHE A 63 -1.44 3.33 -1.77
CA PHE A 63 -2.34 3.31 -0.62
C PHE A 63 -1.90 4.30 0.45
N HIS A 64 -0.62 4.27 0.84
CA HIS A 64 -0.12 5.19 1.87
C HIS A 64 -0.19 6.65 1.43
N LEU A 65 0.11 6.93 0.15
CA LEU A 65 -0.05 8.29 -0.38
C LEU A 65 -1.50 8.73 -0.36
N SER A 66 -2.44 7.84 -0.71
CA SER A 66 -3.87 8.15 -0.65
C SER A 66 -4.31 8.44 0.78
N MET A 67 -3.87 7.63 1.74
CA MET A 67 -4.20 7.84 3.16
C MET A 67 -3.65 9.17 3.65
N LEU A 68 -2.44 9.55 3.21
CA LEU A 68 -1.86 10.85 3.54
C LEU A 68 -2.71 12.00 3.00
N ILE A 69 -3.14 11.90 1.73
CA ILE A 69 -4.00 12.92 1.12
C ILE A 69 -5.32 13.04 1.88
N TYR A 70 -5.96 11.90 2.20
CA TYR A 70 -7.21 11.91 2.94
C TYR A 70 -7.04 12.49 4.34
N ALA A 71 -5.94 12.16 5.02
CA ALA A 71 -5.62 12.74 6.33
C ALA A 71 -5.46 14.26 6.25
N LEU A 72 -4.74 14.76 5.23
CA LEU A 72 -4.58 16.20 5.04
C LEU A 72 -5.92 16.90 4.77
N CYS A 73 -6.82 16.24 4.01
CA CYS A 73 -8.16 16.77 3.77
C CYS A 73 -9.02 16.78 5.05
N CYS A 74 -8.75 15.88 6.00
CA CYS A 74 -9.47 15.85 7.26
C CYS A 74 -9.09 17.00 8.21
N ILE A 75 -7.91 17.59 8.07
CA ILE A 75 -7.44 18.64 8.99
C ILE A 75 -8.39 19.85 9.04
N PRO A 76 -8.81 20.45 7.91
CA PRO A 76 -9.77 21.55 7.95
C PRO A 76 -11.11 21.15 8.60
N LEU A 77 -11.54 19.89 8.42
CA LEU A 77 -12.78 19.39 8.98
C LEU A 77 -12.72 19.23 10.50
N VAL A 78 -11.52 18.98 11.06
CA VAL A 78 -11.34 18.95 12.52
C VAL A 78 -11.66 20.33 13.11
N PHE A 79 -11.15 21.39 12.49
CA PHE A 79 -11.40 22.76 12.96
C PHE A 79 -12.83 23.21 12.74
N ALA A 80 -13.51 22.70 11.70
CA ALA A 80 -14.86 23.13 11.36
C ALA A 80 -15.90 22.54 12.33
N PHE A 81 -15.90 21.22 12.56
CA PHE A 81 -16.99 20.54 13.30
C PHE A 81 -16.52 19.35 14.13
N GLY A 82 -15.24 19.09 14.25
CA GLY A 82 -14.70 17.88 14.88
C GLY A 82 -14.94 16.61 14.07
N VAL A 83 -15.65 16.66 12.95
CA VAL A 83 -15.94 15.51 12.08
C VAL A 83 -14.65 14.94 11.52
N GLY A 84 -13.66 15.79 11.25
CA GLY A 84 -12.36 15.34 10.74
C GLY A 84 -11.66 14.38 11.68
N LEU A 85 -11.84 14.53 13.00
CA LEU A 85 -11.24 13.63 13.97
C LEU A 85 -11.82 12.21 13.85
N LEU A 86 -13.13 12.10 13.67
CA LEU A 86 -13.78 10.81 13.44
C LEU A 86 -13.33 10.19 12.12
N LEU A 87 -13.18 10.99 11.06
CA LEU A 87 -12.68 10.50 9.78
C LEU A 87 -11.23 10.05 9.87
N LEU A 88 -10.38 10.78 10.60
CA LEU A 88 -9.00 10.38 10.83
C LEU A 88 -8.92 9.03 11.57
N ALA A 89 -9.75 8.85 12.60
CA ALA A 89 -9.83 7.58 13.31
C ALA A 89 -10.28 6.46 12.38
N PHE A 90 -11.29 6.70 11.56
CA PHE A 90 -11.78 5.73 10.58
C PHE A 90 -10.66 5.35 9.59
N PHE A 91 -9.98 6.33 8.99
CA PHE A 91 -8.93 6.04 8.01
C PHE A 91 -7.73 5.33 8.64
N THR A 92 -7.42 5.64 9.90
CA THR A 92 -6.35 4.95 10.62
C THR A 92 -6.67 3.46 10.79
N VAL A 93 -7.87 3.15 11.31
CA VAL A 93 -8.31 1.76 11.48
C VAL A 93 -8.39 1.05 10.13
N PHE A 94 -8.95 1.72 9.12
CA PHE A 94 -9.05 1.19 7.77
C PHE A 94 -7.65 0.83 7.21
N ALA A 95 -6.68 1.73 7.36
CA ALA A 95 -5.32 1.50 6.90
C ALA A 95 -4.68 0.29 7.61
N LEU A 96 -4.85 0.19 8.92
CA LEU A 96 -4.30 -0.94 9.68
C LEU A 96 -4.91 -2.27 9.25
N VAL A 97 -6.23 -2.33 9.11
CA VAL A 97 -6.92 -3.54 8.69
C VAL A 97 -6.51 -3.96 7.28
N CYS A 98 -6.50 -3.01 6.35
CA CYS A 98 -6.10 -3.30 4.96
C CYS A 98 -4.64 -3.76 4.87
N SER A 99 -3.74 -3.18 5.66
CA SER A 99 -2.33 -3.59 5.69
C SER A 99 -2.17 -5.03 6.19
N ILE A 100 -2.93 -5.41 7.21
CA ILE A 100 -2.91 -6.80 7.71
C ILE A 100 -3.42 -7.77 6.64
N ILE A 101 -4.55 -7.46 6.01
CA ILE A 101 -5.14 -8.31 4.96
C ILE A 101 -4.16 -8.46 3.80
N ALA A 102 -3.55 -7.35 3.38
CA ALA A 102 -2.57 -7.36 2.30
C ALA A 102 -1.36 -8.24 2.63
N ALA A 103 -0.83 -8.10 3.85
CA ALA A 103 0.31 -8.89 4.29
C ALA A 103 0.00 -10.38 4.32
N VAL A 104 -1.19 -10.77 4.80
CA VAL A 104 -1.62 -12.17 4.83
C VAL A 104 -1.76 -12.73 3.41
N LYS A 105 -2.41 -12.00 2.51
CA LYS A 105 -2.55 -12.44 1.12
C LYS A 105 -1.19 -12.63 0.44
N VAL A 106 -0.29 -11.69 0.65
CA VAL A 106 1.06 -11.73 0.07
C VAL A 106 1.88 -12.88 0.65
N SER A 107 1.74 -13.17 1.95
CA SER A 107 2.44 -14.30 2.58
C SER A 107 2.04 -15.63 1.97
N ASN A 108 0.83 -15.73 1.44
CA ASN A 108 0.32 -16.92 0.75
C ASN A 108 0.62 -16.91 -0.76
N GLY A 109 1.41 -15.94 -1.24
CA GLY A 109 1.75 -15.82 -2.66
C GLY A 109 0.69 -15.13 -3.51
N GLY A 110 -0.37 -14.61 -2.88
CA GLY A 110 -1.45 -13.90 -3.56
C GLY A 110 -1.15 -12.44 -3.82
N CYS A 111 -2.16 -11.74 -4.28
CA CYS A 111 -2.11 -10.31 -4.60
C CYS A 111 -3.25 -9.60 -3.90
N TYR A 112 -3.01 -8.35 -3.49
CA TYR A 112 -4.04 -7.54 -2.84
C TYR A 112 -4.12 -6.17 -3.48
N ARG A 113 -5.31 -5.74 -3.82
CA ARG A 113 -5.59 -4.39 -4.30
C ARG A 113 -6.37 -3.65 -3.23
N TYR A 114 -5.79 -2.57 -2.75
CA TYR A 114 -6.41 -1.75 -1.71
C TYR A 114 -7.64 -1.03 -2.25
N PRO A 115 -8.76 -1.05 -1.49
CA PRO A 115 -9.90 -0.19 -1.82
C PRO A 115 -9.58 1.27 -1.52
N LEU A 116 -10.31 2.20 -2.13
CA LEU A 116 -10.18 3.65 -1.91
C LEU A 116 -8.79 4.21 -2.19
N THR A 117 -8.01 3.55 -3.01
CA THR A 117 -6.63 3.96 -3.31
C THR A 117 -6.58 4.74 -4.62
N LEU A 118 -5.96 5.92 -4.57
CA LEU A 118 -5.63 6.68 -5.77
C LEU A 118 -4.38 6.08 -6.40
N ARG A 119 -4.43 5.84 -7.71
CA ARG A 119 -3.31 5.21 -8.44
C ARG A 119 -2.33 6.29 -8.92
N LEU A 120 -1.61 6.91 -7.99
CA LEU A 120 -0.68 8.00 -8.29
C LEU A 120 0.62 7.47 -8.91
N VAL A 121 1.10 6.34 -8.43
CA VAL A 121 2.29 5.67 -8.97
C VAL A 121 1.84 4.57 -9.92
N LYS A 122 2.22 4.68 -11.19
CA LYS A 122 1.80 3.74 -12.24
C LYS A 122 2.99 2.98 -12.84
#